data_b3f9f0963f3f8cd813a5cfe72e9030f4
#
_entry.id   b3f9f0963f3f8cd813a5cfe72e9030f4
#
_cell.length_a   1.000
_cell.length_b   1.000
_cell.length_c   1.000
_cell.angle_alpha   90.00
_cell.angle_beta   90.00
_cell.angle_gamma   90.00
#
_symmetry.space_group_name_H-M   'P 1'
#
loop_
_entity.id
_entity.type
_entity.pdbx_description
1 polymer ?
#
loop_
_entity_poly.entity_id
_entity_poly.type
_entity_poly.pdbx_seq_one_letter_code
_entity_poly.pdbx_strand_id
1 'polypeptide(L)'
;ESGLTAFFTRSSAANIPVNMSLCEKLGLDKDMYSVSIPLGATINMDGAAITITVMTLAAANTLGIHVDFLSGIVLSILATLAACGASGVAGGSLLLIPMACSLFGISNDIAMQIVGVGFIIGVIQDSVETALNSSSDLLLSASAEFRQWRLEGKEIKY
;
A
#
# COMPACT_ATOMS: atom_id res chain seq x y z
N GLU A 1 -14.05 -8.95 4.23
CA GLU A 1 -13.65 -9.10 5.64
C GLU A 1 -12.29 -8.40 5.86
N SER A 2 -11.22 -8.80 5.16
CA SER A 2 -9.88 -8.19 5.27
C SER A 2 -9.90 -6.66 5.20
N GLY A 3 -10.38 -6.09 4.09
CA GLY A 3 -10.37 -4.64 3.88
C GLY A 3 -11.16 -3.86 4.93
N LEU A 4 -12.29 -4.39 5.42
CA LEU A 4 -13.06 -3.73 6.48
C LEU A 4 -12.30 -3.71 7.81
N THR A 5 -11.68 -4.82 8.20
CA THR A 5 -10.89 -4.87 9.43
C THR A 5 -9.68 -3.94 9.34
N ALA A 6 -8.98 -3.97 8.20
CA ALA A 6 -7.84 -3.10 7.94
C ALA A 6 -8.23 -1.61 7.93
N PHE A 7 -9.40 -1.27 7.37
CA PHE A 7 -9.95 0.09 7.36
C PHE A 7 -10.11 0.66 8.79
N PHE A 8 -10.68 -0.13 9.69
CA PHE A 8 -10.92 0.34 11.05
C PHE A 8 -9.69 0.30 11.95
N THR A 9 -8.79 -0.67 11.74
CA THR A 9 -7.56 -0.81 12.54
C THR A 9 -6.45 0.11 12.07
N ARG A 10 -6.44 0.50 10.78
CA ARG A 10 -5.38 1.28 10.12
C ARG A 10 -3.99 0.67 10.34
N SER A 11 -3.93 -0.66 10.37
CA SER A 11 -2.68 -1.40 10.56
C SER A 11 -2.71 -2.72 9.81
N SER A 12 -1.90 -2.84 8.76
CA SER A 12 -1.71 -4.10 8.02
C SER A 12 -1.14 -5.18 8.94
N ALA A 13 -0.27 -4.82 9.88
CA ALA A 13 0.27 -5.76 10.85
C ALA A 13 -0.81 -6.34 11.78
N ALA A 14 -1.75 -5.49 12.26
CA ALA A 14 -2.88 -5.96 13.07
C ALA A 14 -3.87 -6.82 12.27
N ASN A 15 -3.87 -6.71 10.93
CA ASN A 15 -4.73 -7.49 10.06
C ASN A 15 -4.15 -8.86 9.64
N ILE A 16 -2.88 -9.15 9.97
CA ILE A 16 -2.23 -10.43 9.64
C ILE A 16 -3.08 -11.64 10.08
N PRO A 17 -3.58 -11.73 11.34
CA PRO A 17 -4.38 -12.88 11.76
C PRO A 17 -5.68 -13.04 10.95
N VAL A 18 -6.30 -11.93 10.55
CA VAL A 18 -7.52 -11.94 9.72
C VAL A 18 -7.21 -12.50 8.34
N ASN A 19 -6.16 -12.00 7.68
CA ASN A 19 -5.74 -12.49 6.38
C ASN A 19 -5.34 -13.97 6.41
N MET A 20 -4.62 -14.42 7.45
CA MET A 20 -4.27 -15.83 7.61
C MET A 20 -5.51 -16.70 7.77
N SER A 21 -6.51 -16.27 8.56
CA SER A 21 -7.78 -16.99 8.70
C SER A 21 -8.57 -17.05 7.38
N LEU A 22 -8.50 -15.99 6.56
CA LEU A 22 -9.12 -15.99 5.23
C LEU A 22 -8.39 -16.92 4.25
N CYS A 23 -7.05 -16.97 4.30
CA CYS A 23 -6.27 -17.95 3.53
C CYS A 23 -6.67 -19.39 3.88
N GLU A 24 -6.82 -19.68 5.18
CA GLU A 24 -7.28 -20.99 5.65
C GLU A 24 -8.69 -21.32 5.13
N LYS A 25 -9.64 -20.36 5.20
CA LYS A 25 -11.00 -20.53 4.65
C LYS A 25 -11.00 -20.77 3.14
N LEU A 26 -10.06 -20.19 2.40
CA LEU A 26 -9.87 -20.41 0.97
C LEU A 26 -9.15 -21.72 0.65
N GLY A 27 -8.68 -22.45 1.67
CA GLY A 27 -7.96 -23.73 1.52
C GLY A 27 -6.55 -23.58 0.97
N LEU A 28 -5.94 -22.39 1.11
CA LEU A 28 -4.58 -22.13 0.64
C LEU A 28 -3.55 -22.92 1.47
N ASP A 29 -2.39 -23.17 0.87
CA ASP A 29 -1.28 -23.86 1.51
C ASP A 29 -0.76 -23.09 2.72
N LYS A 30 -0.75 -23.73 3.90
CA LYS A 30 -0.35 -23.11 5.15
C LYS A 30 1.12 -22.67 5.16
N ASP A 31 2.00 -23.44 4.54
CA ASP A 31 3.43 -23.12 4.50
C ASP A 31 3.67 -21.88 3.62
N MET A 32 2.86 -21.70 2.58
CA MET A 32 2.90 -20.53 1.71
C MET A 32 2.37 -19.27 2.43
N TYR A 33 1.11 -19.31 2.93
CA TYR A 33 0.51 -18.09 3.47
C TYR A 33 1.07 -17.67 4.84
N SER A 34 1.65 -18.59 5.61
CA SER A 34 2.33 -18.24 6.87
C SER A 34 3.57 -17.37 6.67
N VAL A 35 4.12 -17.36 5.46
CA VAL A 35 5.23 -16.50 5.06
C VAL A 35 4.74 -15.30 4.26
N SER A 36 3.89 -15.52 3.23
CA SER A 36 3.48 -14.45 2.31
C SER A 36 2.66 -13.36 2.99
N ILE A 37 1.73 -13.70 3.90
CA ILE A 37 0.87 -12.71 4.57
C ILE A 37 1.66 -11.81 5.52
N PRO A 38 2.51 -12.31 6.45
CA PRO A 38 3.34 -11.43 7.28
C PRO A 38 4.34 -10.60 6.48
N LEU A 39 4.92 -11.16 5.41
CA LEU A 39 5.82 -10.44 4.52
C LEU A 39 5.07 -9.33 3.76
N GLY A 40 3.92 -9.65 3.18
CA GLY A 40 3.06 -8.72 2.46
C GLY A 40 2.60 -7.56 3.34
N ALA A 41 2.24 -7.83 4.61
CA ALA A 41 1.87 -6.79 5.56
C ALA A 41 2.94 -5.71 5.79
N THR A 42 4.18 -5.95 5.34
CA THR A 42 5.29 -4.99 5.40
C THR A 42 5.69 -4.42 4.05
N ILE A 43 5.63 -5.20 2.97
CA ILE A 43 6.15 -4.78 1.65
C ILE A 43 5.06 -4.54 0.59
N ASN A 44 3.87 -5.11 0.75
CA ASN A 44 2.75 -4.91 -0.17
C ASN A 44 1.95 -3.66 0.20
N MET A 45 2.46 -2.49 -0.20
CA MET A 45 1.99 -1.17 0.20
C MET A 45 1.51 -0.36 -1.01
N ASP A 46 0.61 -0.91 -1.81
CA ASP A 46 0.05 -0.29 -3.00
C ASP A 46 -0.77 0.98 -2.68
N GLY A 47 -1.56 0.97 -1.61
CA GLY A 47 -2.26 2.15 -1.13
C GLY A 47 -1.29 3.26 -0.67
N ALA A 48 -0.18 2.89 -0.01
CA ALA A 48 0.86 3.85 0.37
C ALA A 48 1.53 4.47 -0.86
N ALA A 49 1.83 3.68 -1.90
CA ALA A 49 2.38 4.19 -3.15
C ALA A 49 1.42 5.19 -3.83
N ILE A 50 0.11 4.92 -3.81
CA ILE A 50 -0.92 5.83 -4.30
C ILE A 50 -0.91 7.13 -3.48
N THR A 51 -0.91 7.05 -2.16
CA THR A 51 -0.86 8.22 -1.27
C THR A 51 0.35 9.10 -1.55
N ILE A 52 1.55 8.53 -1.58
CA ILE A 52 2.80 9.25 -1.85
C ILE A 52 2.71 9.95 -3.22
N THR A 53 2.27 9.23 -4.25
CA THR A 53 2.18 9.75 -5.61
C THR A 53 1.16 10.89 -5.72
N VAL A 54 -0.07 10.67 -5.23
CA VAL A 54 -1.16 11.66 -5.35
C VAL A 54 -0.86 12.92 -4.55
N MET A 55 -0.36 12.79 -3.33
CA MET A 55 -0.02 13.95 -2.49
C MET A 55 1.13 14.77 -3.09
N THR A 56 2.13 14.10 -3.66
CA THR A 56 3.24 14.77 -4.33
C THR A 56 2.79 15.50 -5.60
N LEU A 57 1.95 14.85 -6.43
CA LEU A 57 1.40 15.49 -7.63
C LEU A 57 0.46 16.66 -7.29
N ALA A 58 -0.34 16.53 -6.25
CA ALA A 58 -1.18 17.63 -5.76
C ALA A 58 -0.33 18.83 -5.31
N ALA A 59 0.79 18.56 -4.62
CA ALA A 59 1.75 19.60 -4.25
C ALA A 59 2.36 20.29 -5.47
N ALA A 60 2.88 19.52 -6.41
CA ALA A 60 3.47 20.04 -7.64
C ALA A 60 2.47 20.91 -8.41
N ASN A 61 1.24 20.42 -8.57
CA ASN A 61 0.16 21.17 -9.24
C ASN A 61 -0.19 22.47 -8.51
N THR A 62 -0.28 22.45 -7.18
CA THR A 62 -0.58 23.64 -6.36
C THR A 62 0.51 24.70 -6.49
N LEU A 63 1.76 24.28 -6.63
CA LEU A 63 2.91 25.15 -6.82
C LEU A 63 3.14 25.59 -8.29
N GLY A 64 2.28 25.16 -9.21
CA GLY A 64 2.42 25.46 -10.64
C GLY A 64 3.61 24.74 -11.30
N ILE A 65 4.12 23.66 -10.69
CA ILE A 65 5.21 22.85 -11.24
C ILE A 65 4.61 21.88 -12.27
N HIS A 66 5.09 22.00 -13.51
CA HIS A 66 4.66 21.11 -14.58
C HIS A 66 5.32 19.74 -14.43
N VAL A 67 4.51 18.69 -14.31
CA VAL A 67 4.98 17.31 -14.26
C VAL A 67 4.73 16.67 -15.62
N ASP A 68 5.81 16.38 -16.35
CA ASP A 68 5.73 15.65 -17.62
C ASP A 68 5.49 14.15 -17.38
N PHE A 69 5.14 13.43 -18.45
CA PHE A 69 4.80 12.00 -18.38
C PHE A 69 5.97 11.14 -17.84
N LEU A 70 7.20 11.45 -18.25
CA LEU A 70 8.36 10.67 -17.82
C LEU A 70 8.65 10.88 -16.33
N SER A 71 8.58 12.10 -15.85
CA SER A 71 8.70 12.43 -14.42
C SER A 71 7.60 11.76 -13.58
N GLY A 72 6.39 11.65 -14.13
CA GLY A 72 5.29 10.90 -13.50
C GLY A 72 5.59 9.40 -13.36
N ILE A 73 6.21 8.78 -14.37
CA ILE A 73 6.66 7.39 -14.30
C ILE A 73 7.75 7.23 -13.24
N VAL A 74 8.75 8.10 -13.24
CA VAL A 74 9.84 8.07 -12.25
C VAL A 74 9.28 8.22 -10.82
N LEU A 75 8.34 9.14 -10.62
CA LEU A 75 7.65 9.30 -9.33
C LEU A 75 6.94 8.01 -8.92
N SER A 76 6.22 7.36 -9.83
CA SER A 76 5.49 6.13 -9.54
C SER A 76 6.41 4.99 -9.11
N ILE A 77 7.54 4.83 -9.79
CA ILE A 77 8.56 3.84 -9.44
C ILE A 77 9.16 4.17 -8.07
N LEU A 78 9.54 5.42 -7.83
CA LEU A 78 10.11 5.88 -6.57
C LEU A 78 9.12 5.68 -5.42
N ALA A 79 7.86 6.07 -5.61
CA ALA A 79 6.80 5.90 -4.61
C ALA A 79 6.56 4.42 -4.27
N THR A 80 6.56 3.54 -5.27
CA THR A 80 6.39 2.09 -5.06
C THR A 80 7.55 1.50 -4.25
N LEU A 81 8.80 1.84 -4.59
CA LEU A 81 9.97 1.38 -3.86
C LEU A 81 10.00 1.92 -2.42
N ALA A 82 9.63 3.21 -2.25
CA ALA A 82 9.56 3.84 -0.94
C ALA A 82 8.44 3.24 -0.07
N ALA A 83 7.30 2.96 -0.67
CA ALA A 83 6.15 2.38 0.02
C ALA A 83 6.50 1.05 0.69
N CYS A 84 7.37 0.23 0.10
CA CYS A 84 7.88 -1.00 0.75
C CYS A 84 8.60 -0.72 2.08
N GLY A 85 9.04 0.50 2.33
CA GLY A 85 9.65 0.94 3.58
C GLY A 85 8.70 1.65 4.55
N ALA A 86 7.42 1.83 4.17
CA ALA A 86 6.45 2.59 4.96
C ALA A 86 6.08 1.90 6.29
N SER A 87 6.37 0.62 6.44
CA SER A 87 5.99 -0.19 7.60
C SER A 87 4.46 -0.20 7.86
N GLY A 88 3.79 -1.32 7.99
CA GLY A 88 2.32 -1.46 8.09
C GLY A 88 1.67 -0.79 9.31
N VAL A 89 2.05 0.46 9.63
CA VAL A 89 1.57 1.27 10.74
C VAL A 89 0.94 2.57 10.25
N ALA A 90 -0.01 3.10 11.01
CA ALA A 90 -0.77 4.30 10.67
C ALA A 90 0.13 5.51 10.36
N GLY A 91 -0.12 6.17 9.22
CA GLY A 91 0.56 7.38 8.80
C GLY A 91 1.99 7.20 8.28
N GLY A 92 2.47 5.96 8.14
CA GLY A 92 3.85 5.68 7.68
C GLY A 92 4.16 6.25 6.29
N SER A 93 3.22 6.18 5.37
CA SER A 93 3.37 6.69 3.99
C SER A 93 3.57 8.21 3.92
N LEU A 94 2.94 8.97 4.83
CA LEU A 94 3.03 10.43 4.84
C LEU A 94 4.46 10.92 5.05
N LEU A 95 5.26 10.19 5.83
CA LEU A 95 6.65 10.54 6.10
C LEU A 95 7.57 10.36 4.89
N LEU A 96 7.09 9.70 3.84
CA LEU A 96 7.84 9.48 2.59
C LEU A 96 7.54 10.55 1.52
N ILE A 97 6.52 11.39 1.73
CA ILE A 97 6.15 12.47 0.82
C ILE A 97 7.31 13.47 0.60
N PRO A 98 8.09 13.92 1.62
CA PRO A 98 9.20 14.84 1.40
C PRO A 98 10.25 14.29 0.43
N MET A 99 10.53 13.00 0.48
CA MET A 99 11.45 12.35 -0.45
C MET A 99 10.92 12.43 -1.89
N ALA A 100 9.64 12.12 -2.11
CA ALA A 100 9.01 12.19 -3.41
C ALA A 100 8.90 13.65 -3.93
N CYS A 101 8.64 14.61 -3.05
CA CYS A 101 8.62 16.04 -3.35
C CYS A 101 9.99 16.56 -3.83
N SER A 102 11.08 16.01 -3.29
CA SER A 102 12.44 16.39 -3.70
C SER A 102 12.73 16.12 -5.17
N LEU A 103 12.06 15.15 -5.80
CA LEU A 103 12.15 14.86 -7.23
C LEU A 103 11.77 16.09 -8.10
N PHE A 104 10.86 16.93 -7.60
CA PHE A 104 10.37 18.12 -8.28
C PHE A 104 10.98 19.43 -7.74
N GLY A 105 12.03 19.34 -6.94
CA GLY A 105 12.68 20.51 -6.33
C GLY A 105 11.81 21.22 -5.28
N ILE A 106 10.76 20.58 -4.78
CA ILE A 106 9.91 21.12 -3.70
C ILE A 106 10.72 21.06 -2.40
N SER A 107 10.82 22.23 -1.72
CA SER A 107 11.59 22.34 -0.48
C SER A 107 10.99 21.49 0.63
N ASN A 108 11.84 21.04 1.54
CA ASN A 108 11.40 20.22 2.68
C ASN A 108 10.36 20.94 3.55
N ASP A 109 10.46 22.25 3.70
CA ASP A 109 9.51 23.04 4.51
C ASP A 109 8.09 22.99 3.90
N ILE A 110 7.98 23.08 2.57
CA ILE A 110 6.70 22.94 1.87
C ILE A 110 6.22 21.48 1.94
N ALA A 111 7.11 20.53 1.71
CA ALA A 111 6.76 19.10 1.79
C ALA A 111 6.23 18.72 3.17
N MET A 112 6.78 19.27 4.25
CA MET A 112 6.28 19.06 5.61
C MET A 112 4.90 19.68 5.86
N GLN A 113 4.55 20.77 5.16
CA GLN A 113 3.18 21.31 5.20
C GLN A 113 2.20 20.34 4.54
N ILE A 114 2.61 19.67 3.45
CA ILE A 114 1.80 18.65 2.78
C ILE A 114 1.61 17.43 3.68
N VAL A 115 2.65 17.01 4.38
CA VAL A 115 2.55 15.96 5.42
C VAL A 115 1.51 16.38 6.48
N GLY A 116 1.54 17.66 6.92
CA GLY A 116 0.55 18.21 7.84
C GLY A 116 -0.89 18.11 7.31
N VAL A 117 -1.12 18.43 6.02
CA VAL A 117 -2.42 18.22 5.37
C VAL A 117 -2.79 16.74 5.37
N GLY A 118 -1.83 15.85 5.07
CA GLY A 118 -2.02 14.41 5.14
C GLY A 118 -2.51 13.93 6.49
N PHE A 119 -1.96 14.44 7.59
CA PHE A 119 -2.42 14.13 8.95
C PHE A 119 -3.84 14.65 9.23
N ILE A 120 -4.24 15.78 8.65
CA ILE A 120 -5.61 16.31 8.83
C ILE A 120 -6.64 15.38 8.17
N ILE A 121 -6.37 14.90 6.96
CA ILE A 121 -7.25 13.97 6.24
C ILE A 121 -7.01 12.51 6.63
N GLY A 122 -5.99 12.26 7.44
CA GLY A 122 -5.39 10.96 7.70
C GLY A 122 -6.35 9.90 8.24
N VAL A 123 -7.41 10.28 8.94
CA VAL A 123 -8.38 9.29 9.46
C VAL A 123 -9.02 8.50 8.31
N ILE A 124 -9.45 9.17 7.24
CA ILE A 124 -10.09 8.52 6.09
C ILE A 124 -9.04 8.00 5.12
N GLN A 125 -8.03 8.82 4.80
CA GLN A 125 -6.98 8.47 3.85
C GLN A 125 -6.24 7.20 4.28
N ASP A 126 -5.74 7.15 5.51
CA ASP A 126 -4.97 6.03 6.06
C ASP A 126 -5.84 4.77 6.24
N SER A 127 -7.14 4.92 6.56
CA SER A 127 -8.08 3.81 6.60
C SER A 127 -8.25 3.15 5.22
N VAL A 128 -8.42 3.96 4.16
CA VAL A 128 -8.55 3.45 2.79
C VAL A 128 -7.22 2.87 2.30
N GLU A 129 -6.11 3.56 2.55
CA GLU A 129 -4.76 3.09 2.23
C GLU A 129 -4.51 1.71 2.83
N THR A 130 -4.76 1.54 4.12
CA THR A 130 -4.53 0.26 4.81
C THR A 130 -5.49 -0.83 4.33
N ALA A 131 -6.74 -0.48 4.02
CA ALA A 131 -7.69 -1.42 3.44
C ALA A 131 -7.20 -1.96 2.09
N LEU A 132 -6.62 -1.11 1.24
CA LEU A 132 -6.01 -1.51 -0.03
C LEU A 132 -4.80 -2.40 0.22
N ASN A 133 -3.81 -1.94 0.99
CA ASN A 133 -2.59 -2.69 1.27
C ASN A 133 -2.89 -4.11 1.76
N SER A 134 -3.79 -4.23 2.73
CA SER A 134 -4.07 -5.51 3.38
C SER A 134 -4.95 -6.44 2.56
N SER A 135 -5.92 -5.91 1.81
CA SER A 135 -6.77 -6.74 0.95
C SER A 135 -6.05 -7.21 -0.30
N SER A 136 -5.15 -6.40 -0.87
CA SER A 136 -4.32 -6.82 -2.00
C SER A 136 -3.29 -7.88 -1.61
N ASP A 137 -2.76 -7.84 -0.40
CA ASP A 137 -1.88 -8.89 0.14
C ASP A 137 -2.55 -10.28 0.10
N LEU A 138 -3.77 -10.38 0.62
CA LEU A 138 -4.58 -11.61 0.53
C LEU A 138 -4.87 -11.99 -0.92
N LEU A 139 -5.28 -11.01 -1.74
CA LEU A 139 -5.65 -11.24 -3.15
C LEU A 139 -4.47 -11.78 -3.95
N LEU A 140 -3.28 -11.21 -3.79
CA LEU A 140 -2.09 -11.62 -4.51
C LEU A 140 -1.62 -13.02 -4.07
N SER A 141 -1.63 -13.31 -2.77
CA SER A 141 -1.33 -14.64 -2.23
C SER A 141 -2.28 -15.70 -2.78
N ALA A 142 -3.60 -15.45 -2.73
CA ALA A 142 -4.60 -16.36 -3.28
C ALA A 142 -4.46 -16.53 -4.79
N SER A 143 -4.21 -15.43 -5.53
CA SER A 143 -4.05 -15.47 -6.99
C SER A 143 -2.84 -16.29 -7.42
N ALA A 144 -1.73 -16.19 -6.69
CA ALA A 144 -0.53 -16.97 -6.97
C ALA A 144 -0.79 -18.47 -6.83
N GLU A 145 -1.45 -18.87 -5.75
CA GLU A 145 -1.75 -20.27 -5.48
C GLU A 145 -2.83 -20.82 -6.42
N PHE A 146 -3.90 -20.07 -6.68
CA PHE A 146 -4.92 -20.48 -7.66
C PHE A 146 -4.34 -20.63 -9.06
N ARG A 147 -3.35 -19.81 -9.43
CA ARG A 147 -2.61 -20.01 -10.68
C ARG A 147 -1.85 -21.34 -10.68
N GLN A 148 -1.19 -21.67 -9.58
CA GLN A 148 -0.48 -22.94 -9.44
C GLN A 148 -1.44 -24.12 -9.54
N TRP A 149 -2.58 -24.09 -8.84
CA TRP A 149 -3.60 -25.14 -8.92
C TRP A 149 -4.13 -25.36 -10.33
N ARG A 150 -4.35 -24.27 -11.09
CA ARG A 150 -4.74 -24.41 -12.51
C ARG A 150 -3.68 -25.10 -13.35
N LEU A 151 -2.41 -24.80 -13.12
CA LEU A 151 -1.31 -25.45 -13.84
C LEU A 151 -1.20 -26.95 -13.49
N GLU A 152 -1.57 -27.32 -12.28
CA GLU A 152 -1.61 -28.70 -11.79
C GLU A 152 -2.92 -29.42 -12.16
N GLY A 153 -3.85 -28.76 -12.81
CA GLY A 153 -5.17 -29.34 -13.18
C GLY A 153 -6.11 -29.54 -11.97
N LYS A 154 -5.86 -28.87 -10.85
CA LYS A 154 -6.74 -28.88 -9.69
C LYS A 154 -7.97 -27.99 -9.92
N GLU A 155 -9.12 -28.45 -9.45
CA GLU A 155 -10.37 -27.67 -9.49
C GLU A 155 -10.36 -26.63 -8.37
N ILE A 156 -10.61 -25.34 -8.72
CA ILE A 156 -10.72 -24.27 -7.74
C ILE A 156 -12.17 -24.25 -7.26
N LYS A 157 -12.39 -24.56 -5.99
CA LYS A 157 -13.71 -24.43 -5.33
C LYS A 157 -13.76 -23.07 -4.64
N TYR A 158 -14.74 -22.23 -5.04
CA TYR A 158 -15.05 -20.92 -4.45
C TYR A 158 -16.03 -21.07 -3.27
#